data_77c97cffcbf97b74959700cc5faa22eb
#
_entry.id   77c97cffcbf97b74959700cc5faa22eb
#
_cell.length_a   1.000
_cell.length_b   1.000
_cell.length_c   1.000
_cell.angle_alpha   90.00
_cell.angle_beta   90.00
_cell.angle_gamma   90.00
#
_symmetry.space_group_name_H-M   'P 1'
#
loop_
_entity.id
_entity.type
_entity.pdbx_description
1 polymer ?
#
loop_
_entity_poly.entity_id
_entity_poly.type
_entity_poly.pdbx_seq_one_letter_code
_entity_poly.pdbx_strand_id
1 'polypeptide(L)'
;MTSPLPRTRERRPVPRAERALAWVLRVNGAVTVTALLAVFMPVGWMGAVHARLGLGAAPDGPMFEYLARTVSALYAIHGGLCFVLSTDVRRFGPVITYVACAELAFAAALLLIDVKAGMPAAWVMVEAPAVVFVSGLMLGLRIVARRRERDATSD
;
A
#
# COMPACT_ATOMS: atom_id res chain seq x y z
N MET A 1 24.09 -18.48 -48.03
CA MET A 1 24.15 -18.50 -46.56
C MET A 1 23.05 -17.58 -46.04
N THR A 2 21.87 -18.15 -45.71
CA THR A 2 20.73 -17.39 -45.21
C THR A 2 20.76 -17.48 -43.68
N SER A 3 21.12 -16.34 -43.02
CA SER A 3 21.02 -16.24 -41.56
C SER A 3 19.54 -16.46 -41.12
N PRO A 4 19.29 -17.31 -40.14
CA PRO A 4 17.94 -17.49 -39.61
C PRO A 4 17.50 -16.20 -38.91
N LEU A 5 16.31 -15.70 -39.25
CA LEU A 5 15.68 -14.55 -38.63
C LEU A 5 15.57 -14.77 -37.09
N PRO A 6 15.79 -13.74 -36.28
CA PRO A 6 15.67 -13.84 -34.83
C PRO A 6 14.22 -14.27 -34.49
N ARG A 7 14.10 -15.41 -33.81
CA ARG A 7 12.79 -15.90 -33.30
C ARG A 7 12.17 -14.80 -32.47
N THR A 8 11.02 -14.31 -32.90
CA THR A 8 10.16 -13.42 -32.11
C THR A 8 9.93 -14.09 -30.75
N ARG A 9 10.41 -13.45 -29.70
CA ARG A 9 10.26 -13.89 -28.30
C ARG A 9 8.76 -13.90 -27.99
N GLU A 10 8.11 -15.07 -28.12
CA GLU A 10 6.71 -15.24 -27.72
C GLU A 10 6.54 -14.71 -26.29
N ARG A 11 5.71 -13.70 -26.11
CA ARG A 11 5.39 -13.14 -24.79
C ARG A 11 4.63 -14.22 -24.02
N ARG A 12 5.31 -14.92 -23.10
CA ARG A 12 4.64 -15.84 -22.19
C ARG A 12 3.53 -15.09 -21.45
N PRO A 13 2.33 -15.66 -21.34
CA PRO A 13 1.21 -15.03 -20.63
C PRO A 13 1.61 -14.74 -19.18
N VAL A 14 1.31 -13.50 -18.71
CA VAL A 14 1.62 -13.07 -17.34
C VAL A 14 0.85 -13.97 -16.36
N PRO A 15 1.51 -14.62 -15.40
CA PRO A 15 0.88 -15.50 -14.43
C PRO A 15 -0.24 -14.79 -13.65
N ARG A 16 -1.29 -15.53 -13.30
CA ARG A 16 -2.45 -14.99 -12.56
C ARG A 16 -2.04 -14.30 -11.25
N ALA A 17 -1.06 -14.87 -10.53
CA ALA A 17 -0.56 -14.29 -9.27
C ALA A 17 0.08 -12.91 -9.46
N GLU A 18 0.82 -12.72 -10.53
CA GLU A 18 1.45 -11.42 -10.84
C GLU A 18 0.41 -10.35 -11.21
N ARG A 19 -0.61 -10.74 -11.98
CA ARG A 19 -1.74 -9.84 -12.29
C ARG A 19 -2.50 -9.46 -11.02
N ALA A 20 -2.77 -10.43 -10.15
CA ALA A 20 -3.42 -10.18 -8.87
C ALA A 20 -2.58 -9.24 -7.99
N LEU A 21 -1.27 -9.47 -7.90
CA LEU A 21 -0.35 -8.62 -7.15
C LEU A 21 -0.33 -7.18 -7.71
N ALA A 22 -0.26 -7.03 -9.03
CA ALA A 22 -0.32 -5.70 -9.67
C ALA A 22 -1.66 -5.00 -9.39
N TRP A 23 -2.77 -5.73 -9.35
CA TRP A 23 -4.07 -5.19 -8.98
C TRP A 23 -4.14 -4.75 -7.51
N VAL A 24 -3.65 -5.58 -6.59
CA VAL A 24 -3.58 -5.22 -5.15
C VAL A 24 -2.78 -3.94 -4.95
N LEU A 25 -1.60 -3.84 -5.58
CA LEU A 25 -0.78 -2.63 -5.53
C LEU A 25 -1.50 -1.40 -6.09
N ARG A 26 -2.23 -1.53 -7.20
CA ARG A 26 -3.00 -0.42 -7.79
C ARG A 26 -4.15 0.03 -6.91
N VAL A 27 -4.89 -0.92 -6.34
CA VAL A 27 -6.00 -0.60 -5.44
C VAL A 27 -5.47 0.06 -4.16
N ASN A 28 -4.42 -0.50 -3.54
CA ASN A 28 -3.76 0.11 -2.38
C ASN A 28 -3.25 1.52 -2.72
N GLY A 29 -2.56 1.67 -3.86
CA GLY A 29 -2.09 2.96 -4.34
C GLY A 29 -3.22 3.97 -4.56
N ALA A 30 -4.33 3.55 -5.18
CA ALA A 30 -5.49 4.41 -5.39
C ALA A 30 -6.11 4.89 -4.08
N VAL A 31 -6.29 3.96 -3.12
CA VAL A 31 -6.84 4.29 -1.80
C VAL A 31 -5.92 5.26 -1.05
N THR A 32 -4.62 4.97 -0.98
CA THR A 32 -3.68 5.80 -0.21
C THR A 32 -3.39 7.16 -0.87
N VAL A 33 -3.44 7.26 -2.20
CA VAL A 33 -3.33 8.56 -2.90
C VAL A 33 -4.51 9.48 -2.58
N THR A 34 -5.70 8.96 -2.23
CA THR A 34 -6.82 9.82 -1.81
C THR A 34 -6.49 10.67 -0.58
N ALA A 35 -5.51 10.26 0.23
CA ALA A 35 -5.02 11.07 1.35
C ALA A 35 -4.49 12.45 0.88
N LEU A 36 -4.09 12.59 -0.39
CA LEU A 36 -3.69 13.88 -0.95
C LEU A 36 -4.81 14.93 -0.83
N LEU A 37 -6.07 14.52 -0.82
CA LEU A 37 -7.19 15.42 -0.62
C LEU A 37 -7.11 16.15 0.72
N ALA A 38 -6.64 15.46 1.77
CA ALA A 38 -6.48 16.08 3.10
C ALA A 38 -5.35 17.11 3.14
N VAL A 39 -4.34 17.03 2.26
CA VAL A 39 -3.27 18.03 2.17
C VAL A 39 -3.83 19.42 1.81
N PHE A 40 -4.85 19.44 0.94
CA PHE A 40 -5.47 20.68 0.45
C PHE A 40 -6.80 21.00 1.16
N MET A 41 -7.24 20.16 2.10
CA MET A 41 -8.52 20.32 2.79
C MET A 41 -8.52 21.56 3.71
N PRO A 42 -9.58 22.38 3.70
CA PRO A 42 -9.73 23.46 4.67
C PRO A 42 -9.76 22.93 6.11
N VAL A 43 -9.15 23.65 7.06
CA VAL A 43 -9.02 23.22 8.47
C VAL A 43 -10.38 22.92 9.11
N GLY A 44 -11.40 23.75 8.83
CA GLY A 44 -12.76 23.50 9.34
C GLY A 44 -13.36 22.16 8.87
N TRP A 45 -13.03 21.73 7.66
CA TRP A 45 -13.47 20.41 7.15
C TRP A 45 -12.69 19.28 7.83
N MET A 46 -11.39 19.47 8.08
CA MET A 46 -10.60 18.49 8.85
C MET A 46 -11.21 18.27 10.24
N GLY A 47 -11.58 19.34 10.94
CA GLY A 47 -12.23 19.27 12.24
C GLY A 47 -13.58 18.54 12.17
N ALA A 48 -14.40 18.82 11.14
CA ALA A 48 -15.67 18.14 10.94
C ALA A 48 -15.49 16.63 10.67
N VAL A 49 -14.51 16.24 9.87
CA VAL A 49 -14.17 14.83 9.61
C VAL A 49 -13.68 14.16 10.89
N HIS A 50 -12.78 14.80 11.63
CA HIS A 50 -12.27 14.32 12.91
C HIS A 50 -13.40 14.00 13.90
N ALA A 51 -14.34 14.93 14.06
CA ALA A 51 -15.49 14.72 14.93
C ALA A 51 -16.41 13.57 14.45
N ARG A 52 -16.66 13.45 13.13
CA ARG A 52 -17.48 12.36 12.56
C ARG A 52 -16.85 11.00 12.72
N LEU A 53 -15.54 10.91 12.79
CA LEU A 53 -14.80 9.65 13.05
C LEU A 53 -14.83 9.24 14.53
N GLY A 54 -15.52 10.01 15.39
CA GLY A 54 -15.60 9.72 16.82
C GLY A 54 -14.37 10.13 17.63
N LEU A 55 -13.48 10.94 17.03
CA LEU A 55 -12.26 11.42 17.67
C LEU A 55 -12.47 12.68 18.54
N GLY A 56 -13.72 13.18 18.63
CA GLY A 56 -14.07 14.39 19.37
C GLY A 56 -13.78 15.68 18.60
N ALA A 57 -13.60 16.78 19.31
CA ALA A 57 -13.18 18.04 18.70
C ALA A 57 -11.72 17.96 18.26
N ALA A 58 -11.41 18.49 17.08
CA ALA A 58 -10.01 18.56 16.65
C ALA A 58 -9.23 19.47 17.60
N PRO A 59 -7.99 19.11 17.95
CA PRO A 59 -7.14 19.95 18.79
C PRO A 59 -6.89 21.32 18.13
N ASP A 60 -6.89 22.37 18.94
CA ASP A 60 -6.55 23.70 18.48
C ASP A 60 -5.04 23.84 18.24
N GLY A 61 -4.69 24.66 17.25
CA GLY A 61 -3.32 25.05 16.99
C GLY A 61 -2.70 24.42 15.73
N PRO A 62 -1.53 24.96 15.31
CA PRO A 62 -0.91 24.62 14.03
C PRO A 62 -0.38 23.16 13.95
N MET A 63 -0.15 22.53 15.10
CA MET A 63 0.43 21.19 15.15
C MET A 63 -0.52 20.14 14.57
N PHE A 64 -1.81 20.24 14.85
CA PHE A 64 -2.83 19.33 14.28
C PHE A 64 -2.85 19.41 12.76
N GLU A 65 -2.93 20.63 12.23
CA GLU A 65 -2.92 20.84 10.76
C GLU A 65 -1.63 20.34 10.12
N TYR A 66 -0.49 20.67 10.72
CA TYR A 66 0.83 20.25 10.24
C TYR A 66 0.93 18.71 10.17
N LEU A 67 0.59 18.01 11.26
CA LEU A 67 0.67 16.55 11.30
C LEU A 67 -0.31 15.89 10.33
N ALA A 68 -1.57 16.35 10.29
CA ALA A 68 -2.57 15.81 9.38
C ALA A 68 -2.12 15.93 7.92
N ARG A 69 -1.63 17.09 7.49
CA ARG A 69 -1.15 17.32 6.12
C ARG A 69 0.11 16.54 5.80
N THR A 70 1.08 16.50 6.74
CA THR A 70 2.35 15.80 6.54
C THR A 70 2.15 14.29 6.42
N VAL A 71 1.37 13.69 7.32
CA VAL A 71 1.04 12.26 7.26
C VAL A 71 0.26 11.95 5.99
N SER A 72 -0.71 12.77 5.62
CA SER A 72 -1.48 12.59 4.38
C SER A 72 -0.60 12.67 3.13
N ALA A 73 0.38 13.57 3.10
CA ALA A 73 1.36 13.64 2.00
C ALA A 73 2.22 12.38 1.92
N LEU A 74 2.67 11.83 3.06
CA LEU A 74 3.43 10.58 3.12
C LEU A 74 2.60 9.38 2.61
N TYR A 75 1.31 9.30 2.98
CA TYR A 75 0.41 8.28 2.43
C TYR A 75 0.25 8.41 0.91
N ALA A 76 0.12 9.63 0.40
CA ALA A 76 0.01 9.86 -1.03
C ALA A 76 1.29 9.49 -1.79
N ILE A 77 2.47 9.78 -1.23
CA ILE A 77 3.77 9.36 -1.78
C ILE A 77 3.86 7.82 -1.80
N HIS A 78 3.46 7.17 -0.70
CA HIS A 78 3.39 5.71 -0.64
C HIS A 78 2.46 5.13 -1.70
N GLY A 79 1.29 5.73 -1.92
CA GLY A 79 0.38 5.34 -2.99
C GLY A 79 1.01 5.48 -4.39
N GLY A 80 1.75 6.55 -4.63
CA GLY A 80 2.54 6.74 -5.85
C GLY A 80 3.56 5.63 -6.05
N LEU A 81 4.28 5.25 -4.97
CA LEU A 81 5.20 4.11 -5.00
C LEU A 81 4.49 2.81 -5.39
N CYS A 82 3.31 2.52 -4.81
CA CYS A 82 2.53 1.34 -5.16
C CYS A 82 2.17 1.29 -6.65
N PHE A 83 1.82 2.42 -7.27
CA PHE A 83 1.60 2.49 -8.72
C PHE A 83 2.86 2.16 -9.51
N VAL A 84 4.02 2.71 -9.14
CA VAL A 84 5.30 2.39 -9.79
C VAL A 84 5.60 0.89 -9.68
N LEU A 85 5.48 0.31 -8.49
CA LEU A 85 5.72 -1.11 -8.26
C LEU A 85 4.77 -2.02 -9.07
N SER A 86 3.53 -1.56 -9.30
CA SER A 86 2.53 -2.31 -10.08
C SER A 86 2.84 -2.42 -11.56
N THR A 87 3.77 -1.62 -12.10
CA THR A 87 4.14 -1.62 -13.52
C THR A 87 4.94 -2.85 -13.93
N ASP A 88 5.80 -3.33 -13.02
CA ASP A 88 6.59 -4.55 -13.24
C ASP A 88 6.87 -5.26 -11.90
N VAL A 89 5.92 -6.10 -11.49
CA VAL A 89 5.99 -6.81 -10.20
C VAL A 89 7.13 -7.83 -10.11
N ARG A 90 7.70 -8.26 -11.26
CA ARG A 90 8.88 -9.13 -11.29
C ARG A 90 10.14 -8.33 -10.97
N ARG A 91 10.35 -7.27 -11.72
CA ARG A 91 11.50 -6.38 -11.56
C ARG A 91 11.57 -5.80 -10.15
N PHE A 92 10.43 -5.31 -9.66
CA PHE A 92 10.33 -4.70 -8.33
C PHE A 92 10.07 -5.68 -7.19
N GLY A 93 10.15 -6.98 -7.45
CA GLY A 93 9.84 -8.03 -6.45
C GLY A 93 10.54 -7.87 -5.10
N PRO A 94 11.85 -7.58 -5.01
CA PRO A 94 12.51 -7.33 -3.73
C PRO A 94 11.95 -6.12 -2.99
N VAL A 95 11.66 -5.03 -3.71
CA VAL A 95 11.08 -3.81 -3.14
C VAL A 95 9.66 -4.06 -2.64
N ILE A 96 8.83 -4.79 -3.40
CA ILE A 96 7.47 -5.17 -2.98
C ILE A 96 7.53 -6.00 -1.69
N THR A 97 8.47 -6.93 -1.59
CA THR A 97 8.66 -7.73 -0.37
C THR A 97 9.05 -6.85 0.82
N TYR A 98 9.98 -5.93 0.62
CA TYR A 98 10.39 -4.98 1.65
C TYR A 98 9.21 -4.10 2.12
N VAL A 99 8.46 -3.53 1.18
CA VAL A 99 7.29 -2.68 1.48
C VAL A 99 6.26 -3.47 2.28
N ALA A 100 5.90 -4.67 1.85
CA ALA A 100 4.93 -5.51 2.57
C ALA A 100 5.40 -5.86 4.00
N CYS A 101 6.68 -6.18 4.19
CA CYS A 101 7.23 -6.43 5.52
C CYS A 101 7.27 -5.17 6.39
N ALA A 102 7.62 -4.02 5.80
CA ALA A 102 7.64 -2.73 6.51
C ALA A 102 6.23 -2.30 6.94
N GLU A 103 5.22 -2.50 6.08
CA GLU A 103 3.80 -2.26 6.41
C GLU A 103 3.31 -3.18 7.54
N LEU A 104 3.70 -4.46 7.55
CA LEU A 104 3.37 -5.36 8.67
C LEU A 104 3.99 -4.89 9.99
N ALA A 105 5.24 -4.46 9.97
CA ALA A 105 5.89 -3.88 11.15
C ALA A 105 5.21 -2.57 11.57
N PHE A 106 4.83 -1.73 10.61
CA PHE A 106 4.08 -0.51 10.85
C PHE A 106 2.71 -0.79 11.46
N ALA A 107 1.97 -1.80 10.95
CA ALA A 107 0.66 -2.18 11.52
C ALA A 107 0.77 -2.61 13.00
N ALA A 108 1.84 -3.31 13.38
CA ALA A 108 2.09 -3.66 14.78
C ALA A 108 2.36 -2.42 15.63
N ALA A 109 3.16 -1.47 15.14
CA ALA A 109 3.41 -0.20 15.81
C ALA A 109 2.14 0.64 15.91
N LEU A 110 1.34 0.71 14.83
CA LEU A 110 0.09 1.44 14.75
C LEU A 110 -0.91 0.92 15.80
N LEU A 111 -1.12 -0.40 15.86
CA LEU A 111 -1.97 -1.01 16.88
C LEU A 111 -1.55 -0.62 18.30
N LEU A 112 -0.24 -0.64 18.59
CA LEU A 112 0.28 -0.24 19.89
C LEU A 112 0.04 1.25 20.19
N ILE A 113 0.20 2.10 19.18
CA ILE A 113 -0.05 3.54 19.28
C ILE A 113 -1.54 3.80 19.54
N ASP A 114 -2.43 3.18 18.77
CA ASP A 114 -3.87 3.36 18.88
C ASP A 114 -4.38 2.97 20.27
N VAL A 115 -3.95 1.82 20.77
CA VAL A 115 -4.34 1.34 22.11
C VAL A 115 -3.82 2.29 23.19
N LYS A 116 -2.56 2.74 23.10
CA LYS A 116 -1.97 3.66 24.08
C LYS A 116 -2.58 5.05 24.03
N ALA A 117 -2.95 5.51 22.84
CA ALA A 117 -3.60 6.80 22.65
C ALA A 117 -5.10 6.78 23.04
N GLY A 118 -5.67 5.61 23.35
CA GLY A 118 -7.09 5.48 23.69
C GLY A 118 -8.01 5.74 22.50
N MET A 119 -7.59 5.35 21.30
CA MET A 119 -8.39 5.52 20.08
C MET A 119 -9.73 4.75 20.17
N PRO A 120 -10.80 5.23 19.52
CA PRO A 120 -12.08 4.54 19.51
C PRO A 120 -11.92 3.09 19.03
N ALA A 121 -12.62 2.14 19.67
CA ALA A 121 -12.51 0.72 19.35
C ALA A 121 -12.78 0.41 17.87
N ALA A 122 -13.74 1.11 17.24
CA ALA A 122 -14.04 0.96 15.82
C ALA A 122 -12.83 1.33 14.94
N TRP A 123 -12.04 2.33 15.34
CA TRP A 123 -10.82 2.74 14.65
C TRP A 123 -9.75 1.65 14.74
N VAL A 124 -9.43 1.22 15.96
CA VAL A 124 -8.44 0.17 16.24
C VAL A 124 -8.76 -1.14 15.47
N MET A 125 -10.05 -1.49 15.39
CA MET A 125 -10.51 -2.71 14.71
C MET A 125 -10.43 -2.64 13.18
N VAL A 126 -10.22 -1.46 12.61
CA VAL A 126 -10.21 -1.28 11.15
C VAL A 126 -8.82 -0.93 10.65
N GLU A 127 -8.12 0.02 11.27
CA GLU A 127 -6.91 0.61 10.70
C GLU A 127 -5.76 -0.40 10.62
N ALA A 128 -5.27 -0.89 11.76
CA ALA A 128 -4.18 -1.86 11.77
C ALA A 128 -4.53 -3.19 11.07
N PRO A 129 -5.72 -3.80 11.27
CA PRO A 129 -6.12 -5.00 10.53
C PRO A 129 -6.20 -4.82 9.01
N ALA A 130 -6.63 -3.66 8.52
CA ALA A 130 -6.64 -3.39 7.08
C ALA A 130 -5.23 -3.38 6.48
N VAL A 131 -4.27 -2.75 7.18
CA VAL A 131 -2.86 -2.76 6.76
C VAL A 131 -2.31 -4.19 6.77
N VAL A 132 -2.55 -4.98 7.83
CA VAL A 132 -2.13 -6.39 7.91
C VAL A 132 -2.70 -7.21 6.75
N PHE A 133 -3.98 -7.02 6.43
CA PHE A 133 -4.64 -7.75 5.35
C PHE A 133 -4.00 -7.45 3.99
N VAL A 134 -3.83 -6.18 3.65
CA VAL A 134 -3.27 -5.77 2.36
C VAL A 134 -1.82 -6.23 2.23
N SER A 135 -0.99 -6.00 3.24
CA SER A 135 0.42 -6.36 3.25
C SER A 135 0.62 -7.88 3.24
N GLY A 136 -0.19 -8.62 4.00
CA GLY A 136 -0.20 -10.08 4.00
C GLY A 136 -0.59 -10.64 2.63
N LEU A 137 -1.58 -10.04 1.96
CA LEU A 137 -1.99 -10.41 0.61
C LEU A 137 -0.88 -10.13 -0.41
N MET A 138 -0.23 -8.97 -0.34
CA MET A 138 0.92 -8.64 -1.20
C MET A 138 2.05 -9.65 -1.04
N LEU A 139 2.41 -9.97 0.20
CA LEU A 139 3.48 -10.93 0.51
C LEU A 139 3.12 -12.35 0.03
N GLY A 140 1.91 -12.81 0.30
CA GLY A 140 1.42 -14.12 -0.15
C GLY A 140 1.44 -14.27 -1.67
N LEU A 141 0.91 -13.27 -2.38
CA LEU A 141 0.92 -13.28 -3.86
C LEU A 141 2.35 -13.24 -4.42
N ARG A 142 3.25 -12.51 -3.78
CA ARG A 142 4.66 -12.45 -4.16
C ARG A 142 5.36 -13.80 -3.98
N ILE A 143 5.10 -14.51 -2.88
CA ILE A 143 5.64 -15.84 -2.63
C ILE A 143 5.15 -16.82 -3.69
N VAL A 144 3.85 -16.82 -4.01
CA VAL A 144 3.27 -17.69 -5.05
C VAL A 144 3.88 -17.40 -6.43
N ALA A 145 4.01 -16.13 -6.78
CA ALA A 145 4.63 -15.71 -8.05
C ALA A 145 6.07 -16.24 -8.16
N ARG A 146 6.87 -16.07 -7.09
CA ARG A 146 8.27 -16.50 -7.05
C ARG A 146 8.46 -18.01 -7.13
N ARG A 147 7.57 -18.80 -6.50
CA ARG A 147 7.62 -20.28 -6.60
C ARG A 147 7.43 -20.73 -8.03
N ARG A 148 6.43 -20.19 -8.73
CA ARG A 148 6.15 -20.53 -10.14
C ARG A 148 7.28 -20.13 -11.09
N GLU A 149 8.00 -19.04 -10.80
CA GLU A 149 9.20 -18.66 -11.57
C GLU A 149 10.31 -19.72 -11.45
N ARG A 150 10.53 -20.24 -10.25
CA ARG A 150 11.53 -21.28 -9.99
C ARG A 150 11.18 -22.60 -10.67
N ASP A 151 9.93 -23.04 -10.58
CA ASP A 151 9.46 -24.27 -11.20
C ASP A 151 9.63 -24.23 -12.73
N ALA A 152 9.34 -23.09 -13.35
CA ALA A 152 9.48 -22.87 -14.80
C ALA A 152 10.95 -22.76 -15.29
N THR A 153 11.92 -22.65 -14.40
CA THR A 153 13.37 -22.62 -14.74
C THR A 153 14.06 -23.94 -14.47
N SER A 154 13.41 -24.90 -13.81
CA SER A 154 13.92 -26.23 -13.49
C SER A 154 13.51 -27.31 -14.51
N ASP A 155 12.58 -26.99 -15.41
CA ASP A 155 12.17 -27.81 -16.57
C ASP A 155 12.89 -27.33 -17.85
#